data_b12b657cb60c5e17cdbce5e3bdedf9c0
#
_entry.id   b12b657cb60c5e17cdbce5e3bdedf9c0
#
_cell.length_a   1.000
_cell.length_b   1.000
_cell.length_c   1.000
_cell.angle_alpha   90.00
_cell.angle_beta   90.00
_cell.angle_gamma   90.00
#
_symmetry.space_group_name_H-M   'P 1'
#
loop_
_entity.id
_entity.type
_entity.pdbx_description
1 polymer ?
#
loop_
_entity_poly.entity_id
_entity_poly.type
_entity_poly.pdbx_seq_one_letter_code
_entity_poly.pdbx_strand_id
1 'polypeptide(L)'
;MAEGQTLPPFRLLPMKAPDIEMTRAEGGTIYVTPRQAPGDRPKTVPHCLDERAAEHPDRPFLREKDPATGEWQTLTYGEAKSITDSLAQAFLDMGAGPDAPVMILSGNSTRAAMVILAAQKIGAPAAPISVPYSLMSTDYEKLKHCFAAVKPAVIFAEQYEPFRKAISALNSDACHIFSAEPAGENSVRTYDDLVATEPTDAVASAMAKLDDGSIAKYLFTSGSTGMPKPVPTTQGAMCAMIGGQEGLRDDARDPEYDPDLIPNVLDWLPWNHISGSNVNFNGAIWNGATFWIDDGKPTPALFQRTIDNIRDCSPSSFGTAPIALAMLADAMEADDTLLAAFFKNMRSIGYGGATLSDDLYDRLQALAIKATGRRIPIITMYGATETQGITVVHWEAERVGLIGLPLPGMTLKLVPNGAKLEVRVKGPSVMPGYLNSPAKNAEVFDEEGYYCLGDAVTFVDENHPEKGLVFDGRVGEDFKLSSGTWVSVGTLRPDFVAACSPLIFDAVIAGQDKDYAAVMVWPSQAVMEQYVKIAGGDKARAMKTFTDEIAHKARAFNAGEPGSSRRLKRLLVLTEPPSIDAGEITDKGYVNQRLVIDRRADLVSRIYSEPLADGVVQL
;
A
#
# COMPACT_ATOMS: atom_id res chain seq x y z
N MET A 1 30.11 14.02 3.60
CA MET A 1 30.48 14.28 5.01
C MET A 1 31.98 14.15 5.16
N ALA A 2 32.62 14.94 6.05
CA ALA A 2 34.08 14.86 6.24
C ALA A 2 34.48 13.51 6.84
N GLU A 3 35.55 12.89 6.30
CA GLU A 3 36.12 11.64 6.81
C GLU A 3 36.52 11.80 8.29
N GLY A 4 35.92 10.97 9.16
CA GLY A 4 36.30 10.85 10.57
C GLY A 4 35.27 11.27 11.63
N GLN A 5 34.10 11.75 11.27
CA GLN A 5 33.03 12.00 12.25
C GLN A 5 32.21 10.72 12.49
N THR A 6 32.21 10.25 13.75
CA THR A 6 31.30 9.19 14.19
C THR A 6 29.86 9.70 14.07
N LEU A 7 29.03 9.01 13.28
CA LEU A 7 27.61 9.35 13.15
C LEU A 7 26.91 9.25 14.52
N PRO A 8 25.96 10.15 14.82
CA PRO A 8 25.13 10.02 16.00
C PRO A 8 24.44 8.65 16.06
N PRO A 9 24.21 8.11 17.28
CA PRO A 9 23.55 6.82 17.43
C PRO A 9 22.10 6.88 16.92
N PHE A 10 21.55 5.74 16.55
CA PHE A 10 20.13 5.62 16.30
C PHE A 10 19.31 5.75 17.61
N ARG A 11 18.10 6.24 17.50
CA ARG A 11 17.04 5.87 18.43
C ARG A 11 16.83 4.36 18.33
N LEU A 12 16.74 3.67 19.45
CA LEU A 12 16.55 2.22 19.44
C LEU A 12 15.07 1.88 19.18
N LEU A 13 14.84 0.83 18.40
CA LEU A 13 13.51 0.24 18.26
C LEU A 13 13.25 -0.71 19.45
N PRO A 14 12.03 -0.73 20.00
CA PRO A 14 11.63 -1.69 21.03
C PRO A 14 11.37 -3.08 20.40
N MET A 15 12.38 -3.60 19.69
CA MET A 15 12.31 -4.84 18.91
C MET A 15 13.52 -5.71 19.15
N LYS A 16 13.33 -7.02 19.20
CA LYS A 16 14.40 -8.02 19.29
C LYS A 16 15.35 -7.93 18.11
N ALA A 17 16.60 -8.29 18.33
CA ALA A 17 17.56 -8.42 17.26
C ALA A 17 17.13 -9.50 16.25
N PRO A 18 17.52 -9.40 14.96
CA PRO A 18 17.31 -10.44 13.98
C PRO A 18 17.86 -11.79 14.44
N ASP A 19 17.04 -12.84 14.40
CA ASP A 19 17.42 -14.22 14.71
C ASP A 19 16.61 -15.16 13.80
N ILE A 20 17.29 -15.73 12.80
CA ILE A 20 16.68 -16.57 11.78
C ILE A 20 17.41 -17.91 11.65
N GLU A 21 16.68 -18.88 11.17
CA GLU A 21 17.22 -20.14 10.68
C GLU A 21 17.18 -20.14 9.15
N MET A 22 18.28 -20.55 8.55
CA MET A 22 18.40 -20.72 7.10
C MET A 22 18.81 -22.17 6.81
N THR A 23 17.98 -22.88 6.04
CA THR A 23 18.29 -24.24 5.59
C THR A 23 18.30 -24.30 4.06
N ARG A 24 19.18 -25.14 3.51
CA ARG A 24 19.32 -25.34 2.07
C ARG A 24 18.87 -26.75 1.70
N ALA A 25 17.99 -26.85 0.70
CA ALA A 25 17.58 -28.11 0.10
C ALA A 25 18.32 -28.40 -1.20
N GLU A 26 18.14 -29.59 -1.72
CA GLU A 26 18.60 -29.97 -3.06
C GLU A 26 18.07 -29.02 -4.13
N GLY A 27 18.85 -28.77 -5.17
CA GLY A 27 18.47 -27.83 -6.23
C GLY A 27 18.68 -26.35 -5.87
N GLY A 28 19.28 -26.03 -4.71
CA GLY A 28 19.62 -24.66 -4.32
C GLY A 28 18.47 -23.87 -3.67
N THR A 29 17.33 -24.50 -3.41
CA THR A 29 16.21 -23.89 -2.67
C THR A 29 16.66 -23.57 -1.23
N ILE A 30 16.29 -22.37 -0.75
CA ILE A 30 16.62 -21.89 0.59
C ILE A 30 15.34 -21.63 1.36
N TYR A 31 15.25 -22.14 2.58
CA TYR A 31 14.18 -21.80 3.52
C TYR A 31 14.71 -20.83 4.57
N VAL A 32 13.94 -19.78 4.85
CA VAL A 32 14.27 -18.76 5.86
C VAL A 32 13.11 -18.66 6.84
N THR A 33 13.38 -18.93 8.11
CA THR A 33 12.37 -18.97 9.18
C THR A 33 12.90 -18.20 10.38
N PRO A 34 12.10 -17.33 11.03
CA PRO A 34 12.51 -16.71 12.29
C PRO A 34 12.53 -17.75 13.42
N ARG A 35 13.50 -17.62 14.35
CA ARG A 35 13.55 -18.44 15.56
C ARG A 35 12.64 -17.92 16.66
N GLN A 36 12.25 -16.65 16.59
CA GLN A 36 11.28 -16.07 17.50
C GLN A 36 9.90 -16.69 17.24
N ALA A 37 9.19 -17.04 18.31
CA ALA A 37 7.79 -17.43 18.23
C ALA A 37 6.90 -16.20 18.04
N PRO A 38 5.73 -16.33 17.41
CA PRO A 38 4.70 -15.29 17.45
C PRO A 38 4.36 -14.92 18.90
N GLY A 39 4.10 -13.64 19.14
CA GLY A 39 3.61 -13.12 20.41
C GLY A 39 2.09 -13.16 20.52
N ASP A 40 1.57 -12.41 21.46
CA ASP A 40 0.14 -12.28 21.69
C ASP A 40 -0.56 -11.64 20.50
N ARG A 41 -1.81 -12.01 20.28
CA ARG A 41 -2.65 -11.48 19.22
C ARG A 41 -4.12 -11.45 19.65
N PRO A 42 -4.95 -10.58 19.07
CA PRO A 42 -6.37 -10.61 19.34
C PRO A 42 -7.01 -11.90 18.80
N LYS A 43 -8.13 -12.30 19.39
CA LYS A 43 -8.95 -13.39 18.86
C LYS A 43 -9.46 -13.03 17.45
N THR A 44 -10.04 -11.85 17.31
CA THR A 44 -10.41 -11.22 16.04
C THR A 44 -10.33 -9.70 16.19
N VAL A 45 -10.34 -8.95 15.09
CA VAL A 45 -10.29 -7.47 15.13
C VAL A 45 -11.50 -6.88 15.89
N PRO A 46 -12.77 -7.34 15.70
CA PRO A 46 -13.88 -6.87 16.53
C PRO A 46 -13.73 -7.15 18.03
N HIS A 47 -13.19 -8.32 18.44
CA HIS A 47 -12.92 -8.58 19.86
C HIS A 47 -11.88 -7.60 20.41
N CYS A 48 -10.84 -7.28 19.63
CA CYS A 48 -9.84 -6.29 20.02
C CYS A 48 -10.46 -4.90 20.27
N LEU A 49 -11.37 -4.45 19.39
CA LEU A 49 -12.09 -3.18 19.60
C LEU A 49 -12.89 -3.20 20.90
N ASP A 50 -13.63 -4.28 21.15
CA ASP A 50 -14.47 -4.39 22.36
C ASP A 50 -13.63 -4.44 23.65
N GLU A 51 -12.46 -5.11 23.61
CA GLU A 51 -11.49 -5.14 24.71
C GLU A 51 -10.94 -3.73 24.98
N ARG A 52 -10.48 -3.00 23.92
CA ARG A 52 -9.99 -1.62 24.08
C ARG A 52 -11.08 -0.68 24.60
N ALA A 53 -12.32 -0.82 24.12
CA ALA A 53 -13.47 -0.06 24.61
C ALA A 53 -13.80 -0.33 26.08
N ALA A 54 -13.65 -1.57 26.53
CA ALA A 54 -13.85 -1.94 27.93
C ALA A 54 -12.74 -1.41 28.86
N GLU A 55 -11.47 -1.45 28.39
CA GLU A 55 -10.32 -0.98 29.17
C GLU A 55 -10.24 0.55 29.22
N HIS A 56 -10.57 1.22 28.12
CA HIS A 56 -10.35 2.64 27.93
C HIS A 56 -11.50 3.32 27.17
N PRO A 57 -12.75 3.34 27.70
CA PRO A 57 -13.91 3.82 26.94
C PRO A 57 -13.79 5.26 26.44
N ASP A 58 -13.18 6.13 27.23
CA ASP A 58 -13.05 7.57 26.94
C ASP A 58 -11.80 7.93 26.12
N ARG A 59 -10.95 6.92 25.79
CA ARG A 59 -9.74 7.17 25.01
C ARG A 59 -10.10 7.51 23.58
N PRO A 60 -9.53 8.59 22.99
CA PRO A 60 -9.68 8.90 21.58
C PRO A 60 -9.24 7.72 20.70
N PHE A 61 -10.13 7.27 19.81
CA PHE A 61 -9.84 6.22 18.83
C PHE A 61 -9.61 6.80 17.45
N LEU A 62 -10.62 7.50 16.90
CA LEU A 62 -10.52 8.11 15.58
C LEU A 62 -10.61 9.62 15.68
N ARG A 63 -9.83 10.30 14.86
CA ARG A 63 -9.96 11.71 14.60
C ARG A 63 -10.08 11.98 13.11
N GLU A 64 -11.06 12.77 12.74
CA GLU A 64 -11.34 13.18 11.38
C GLU A 64 -11.67 14.66 11.33
N LYS A 65 -11.17 15.38 10.32
CA LYS A 65 -11.54 16.78 10.14
C LYS A 65 -12.95 16.92 9.58
N ASP A 66 -13.75 17.74 10.21
CA ASP A 66 -15.01 18.18 9.64
C ASP A 66 -14.74 19.01 8.38
N PRO A 67 -15.27 18.60 7.22
CA PRO A 67 -14.97 19.27 5.95
C PRO A 67 -15.52 20.69 5.87
N ALA A 68 -16.52 21.07 6.71
CA ALA A 68 -17.12 22.39 6.70
C ALA A 68 -16.36 23.38 7.61
N THR A 69 -15.86 22.91 8.76
CA THR A 69 -15.20 23.77 9.76
C THR A 69 -13.67 23.61 9.77
N GLY A 70 -13.14 22.47 9.31
CA GLY A 70 -11.74 22.10 9.42
C GLY A 70 -11.31 21.68 10.82
N GLU A 71 -12.23 21.59 11.78
CA GLU A 71 -11.96 21.18 13.15
C GLU A 71 -11.92 19.66 13.28
N TRP A 72 -11.07 19.15 14.18
CA TRP A 72 -10.98 17.74 14.47
C TRP A 72 -12.16 17.25 15.30
N GLN A 73 -12.95 16.36 14.73
CA GLN A 73 -13.93 15.57 15.46
C GLN A 73 -13.27 14.32 16.03
N THR A 74 -13.67 13.93 17.22
CA THR A 74 -13.10 12.79 17.93
C THR A 74 -14.17 11.77 18.21
N LEU A 75 -13.89 10.50 17.89
CA LEU A 75 -14.67 9.33 18.29
C LEU A 75 -13.83 8.52 19.30
N THR A 76 -14.40 8.23 20.45
CA THR A 76 -13.75 7.39 21.49
C THR A 76 -13.92 5.90 21.20
N TYR A 77 -13.13 5.05 21.88
CA TYR A 77 -13.28 3.59 21.78
C TYR A 77 -14.66 3.14 22.27
N GLY A 78 -15.20 3.73 23.35
CA GLY A 78 -16.52 3.41 23.87
C GLY A 78 -17.65 3.76 22.89
N GLU A 79 -17.59 4.94 22.28
CA GLU A 79 -18.53 5.37 21.23
C GLU A 79 -18.44 4.46 20.01
N ALA A 80 -17.22 4.12 19.57
CA ALA A 80 -16.99 3.22 18.45
C ALA A 80 -17.62 1.84 18.68
N LYS A 81 -17.47 1.27 19.88
CA LYS A 81 -18.14 0.02 20.26
C LYS A 81 -19.66 0.16 20.15
N SER A 82 -20.25 1.20 20.74
CA SER A 82 -21.69 1.42 20.72
C SER A 82 -22.23 1.53 19.30
N ILE A 83 -21.59 2.35 18.46
CA ILE A 83 -21.97 2.54 17.05
C ILE A 83 -21.84 1.23 16.27
N THR A 84 -20.75 0.48 16.46
CA THR A 84 -20.55 -0.80 15.76
C THR A 84 -21.55 -1.85 16.20
N ASP A 85 -22.00 -1.87 17.45
CA ASP A 85 -23.05 -2.78 17.92
C ASP A 85 -24.41 -2.47 17.24
N SER A 86 -24.78 -1.19 17.18
CA SER A 86 -26.02 -0.74 16.51
C SER A 86 -26.01 -1.05 15.02
N LEU A 87 -24.92 -0.69 14.32
CA LEU A 87 -24.77 -1.01 12.88
C LEU A 87 -24.78 -2.52 12.63
N ALA A 88 -24.12 -3.30 13.49
CA ALA A 88 -24.09 -4.76 13.39
C ALA A 88 -25.52 -5.35 13.48
N GLN A 89 -26.35 -4.86 14.40
CA GLN A 89 -27.75 -5.26 14.48
C GLN A 89 -28.51 -4.87 13.20
N ALA A 90 -28.37 -3.63 12.74
CA ALA A 90 -29.02 -3.19 11.50
C ALA A 90 -28.61 -4.06 10.29
N PHE A 91 -27.35 -4.48 10.23
CA PHE A 91 -26.86 -5.36 9.15
C PHE A 91 -27.43 -6.78 9.27
N LEU A 92 -27.57 -7.33 10.47
CA LEU A 92 -28.28 -8.60 10.68
C LEU A 92 -29.72 -8.51 10.21
N ASP A 93 -30.42 -7.42 10.54
CA ASP A 93 -31.82 -7.17 10.14
C ASP A 93 -31.97 -7.03 8.62
N MET A 94 -30.91 -6.58 7.93
CA MET A 94 -30.82 -6.50 6.46
C MET A 94 -30.34 -7.81 5.81
N GLY A 95 -30.12 -8.87 6.58
CA GLY A 95 -29.67 -10.17 6.07
C GLY A 95 -28.19 -10.27 5.75
N ALA A 96 -27.35 -9.32 6.20
CA ALA A 96 -25.90 -9.47 6.07
C ALA A 96 -25.36 -10.58 7.00
N GLY A 97 -24.30 -11.24 6.56
CA GLY A 97 -23.69 -12.37 7.26
C GLY A 97 -22.54 -12.97 6.47
N PRO A 98 -22.03 -14.15 6.85
CA PRO A 98 -20.84 -14.74 6.23
C PRO A 98 -20.90 -14.88 4.69
N ASP A 99 -22.09 -15.18 4.15
CA ASP A 99 -22.33 -15.34 2.71
C ASP A 99 -22.95 -14.11 2.06
N ALA A 100 -23.16 -13.04 2.83
CA ALA A 100 -23.84 -11.82 2.41
C ALA A 100 -23.05 -10.58 2.85
N PRO A 101 -22.00 -10.20 2.11
CA PRO A 101 -21.06 -9.13 2.46
C PRO A 101 -21.70 -7.73 2.53
N VAL A 102 -20.96 -6.81 3.14
CA VAL A 102 -21.22 -5.37 3.09
C VAL A 102 -20.21 -4.72 2.13
N MET A 103 -20.70 -4.17 1.01
CA MET A 103 -19.88 -3.41 0.06
C MET A 103 -19.76 -1.96 0.49
N ILE A 104 -18.57 -1.39 0.37
CA ILE A 104 -18.27 -0.04 0.86
C ILE A 104 -17.72 0.79 -0.29
N LEU A 105 -18.44 1.82 -0.68
CA LEU A 105 -18.11 2.80 -1.71
C LEU A 105 -17.74 4.12 -1.00
N SER A 106 -16.56 4.15 -0.42
CA SER A 106 -16.07 5.28 0.37
C SER A 106 -14.55 5.40 0.32
N GLY A 107 -14.05 6.61 0.55
CA GLY A 107 -12.69 6.82 1.04
C GLY A 107 -12.56 6.44 2.52
N ASN A 108 -11.43 6.84 3.13
CA ASN A 108 -11.28 6.70 4.57
C ASN A 108 -12.16 7.74 5.27
N SER A 109 -12.97 7.30 6.21
CA SER A 109 -13.77 8.15 7.08
C SER A 109 -14.11 7.41 8.38
N THR A 110 -14.48 8.13 9.41
CA THR A 110 -14.96 7.55 10.67
C THR A 110 -16.15 6.62 10.42
N ARG A 111 -17.08 7.01 9.55
CA ARG A 111 -18.26 6.20 9.22
C ARG A 111 -17.89 4.92 8.49
N ALA A 112 -17.00 5.02 7.49
CA ALA A 112 -16.50 3.83 6.79
C ALA A 112 -15.80 2.85 7.73
N ALA A 113 -15.01 3.34 8.71
CA ALA A 113 -14.40 2.51 9.74
C ALA A 113 -15.45 1.74 10.56
N MET A 114 -16.49 2.44 11.01
CA MET A 114 -17.57 1.83 11.80
C MET A 114 -18.32 0.78 10.99
N VAL A 115 -18.61 1.05 9.70
CA VAL A 115 -19.25 0.09 8.78
C VAL A 115 -18.39 -1.16 8.60
N ILE A 116 -17.06 -1.01 8.38
CA ILE A 116 -16.13 -2.12 8.24
C ILE A 116 -16.12 -2.99 9.50
N LEU A 117 -15.99 -2.37 10.67
CA LEU A 117 -15.91 -3.08 11.96
C LEU A 117 -17.24 -3.74 12.33
N ALA A 118 -18.37 -3.07 12.10
CA ALA A 118 -19.70 -3.62 12.34
C ALA A 118 -19.99 -4.85 11.46
N ALA A 119 -19.65 -4.79 10.17
CA ALA A 119 -19.78 -5.94 9.28
C ALA A 119 -18.96 -7.13 9.79
N GLN A 120 -17.69 -6.91 10.13
CA GLN A 120 -16.84 -7.97 10.69
C GLN A 120 -17.36 -8.54 12.01
N LYS A 121 -18.01 -7.74 12.86
CA LYS A 121 -18.56 -8.14 14.15
C LYS A 121 -19.62 -9.24 14.02
N ILE A 122 -20.39 -9.24 12.94
CA ILE A 122 -21.39 -10.28 12.65
C ILE A 122 -20.89 -11.35 11.68
N GLY A 123 -19.62 -11.35 11.32
CA GLY A 123 -19.02 -12.29 10.39
C GLY A 123 -19.35 -11.99 8.92
N ALA A 124 -19.99 -10.85 8.60
CA ALA A 124 -20.17 -10.42 7.23
C ALA A 124 -18.85 -9.82 6.69
N PRO A 125 -18.32 -10.33 5.56
CA PRO A 125 -17.10 -9.75 5.00
C PRO A 125 -17.33 -8.30 4.57
N ALA A 126 -16.45 -7.38 4.99
CA ALA A 126 -16.42 -6.04 4.47
C ALA A 126 -15.72 -6.02 3.10
N ALA A 127 -16.33 -5.41 2.09
CA ALA A 127 -15.76 -5.29 0.75
C ALA A 127 -15.53 -3.81 0.39
N PRO A 128 -14.45 -3.17 0.88
CA PRO A 128 -14.12 -1.80 0.51
C PRO A 128 -13.61 -1.77 -0.94
N ILE A 129 -14.34 -1.04 -1.78
CA ILE A 129 -14.04 -0.93 -3.20
C ILE A 129 -13.22 0.32 -3.47
N SER A 130 -12.26 0.22 -4.36
CA SER A 130 -11.47 1.35 -4.80
C SER A 130 -12.36 2.47 -5.38
N VAL A 131 -12.28 3.65 -4.80
CA VAL A 131 -13.07 4.84 -5.19
C VAL A 131 -12.93 5.17 -6.68
N PRO A 132 -11.76 5.08 -7.32
CA PRO A 132 -11.61 5.24 -8.76
C PRO A 132 -12.51 4.35 -9.62
N TYR A 133 -12.90 3.14 -9.19
CA TYR A 133 -13.80 2.27 -9.95
C TYR A 133 -15.24 2.82 -10.02
N SER A 134 -15.58 3.76 -9.14
CA SER A 134 -16.90 4.44 -9.12
C SER A 134 -16.83 5.86 -9.66
N LEU A 135 -15.82 6.65 -9.30
CA LEU A 135 -15.79 8.09 -9.57
C LEU A 135 -14.94 8.48 -10.79
N MET A 136 -13.97 7.64 -11.19
CA MET A 136 -13.08 7.91 -12.32
C MET A 136 -13.34 6.98 -13.52
N SER A 137 -14.04 5.86 -13.31
CA SER A 137 -14.45 4.95 -14.37
C SER A 137 -15.60 5.53 -15.19
N THR A 138 -15.62 5.21 -16.48
CA THR A 138 -16.69 5.61 -17.41
C THR A 138 -17.64 4.47 -17.75
N ASP A 139 -17.16 3.22 -17.68
CA ASP A 139 -17.92 2.01 -18.02
C ASP A 139 -18.36 1.21 -16.79
N TYR A 140 -17.76 1.47 -15.62
CA TYR A 140 -17.98 0.77 -14.35
C TYR A 140 -17.73 -0.75 -14.39
N GLU A 141 -17.03 -1.27 -15.40
CA GLU A 141 -16.86 -2.72 -15.57
C GLU A 141 -16.13 -3.37 -14.39
N LYS A 142 -15.13 -2.67 -13.83
CA LYS A 142 -14.40 -3.16 -12.63
C LYS A 142 -15.31 -3.18 -11.40
N LEU A 143 -16.15 -2.16 -11.22
CA LEU A 143 -17.12 -2.11 -10.13
C LEU A 143 -18.16 -3.21 -10.26
N LYS A 144 -18.75 -3.39 -11.46
CA LYS A 144 -19.70 -4.47 -11.76
C LYS A 144 -19.09 -5.84 -11.50
N HIS A 145 -17.83 -6.03 -11.89
CA HIS A 145 -17.11 -7.27 -11.64
C HIS A 145 -16.93 -7.53 -10.14
N CYS A 146 -16.49 -6.53 -9.35
CA CYS A 146 -16.38 -6.64 -7.91
C CYS A 146 -17.73 -7.00 -7.26
N PHE A 147 -18.80 -6.29 -7.65
CA PHE A 147 -20.16 -6.54 -7.16
C PHE A 147 -20.63 -7.97 -7.44
N ALA A 148 -20.48 -8.42 -8.70
CA ALA A 148 -20.87 -9.77 -9.11
C ALA A 148 -20.07 -10.87 -8.39
N ALA A 149 -18.80 -10.60 -8.06
CA ALA A 149 -17.93 -11.54 -7.37
C ALA A 149 -18.32 -11.75 -5.91
N VAL A 150 -18.68 -10.68 -5.19
CA VAL A 150 -18.95 -10.76 -3.73
C VAL A 150 -20.44 -10.83 -3.39
N LYS A 151 -21.35 -10.36 -4.27
CA LYS A 151 -22.82 -10.41 -4.10
C LYS A 151 -23.27 -9.83 -2.75
N PRO A 152 -23.05 -8.54 -2.50
CA PRO A 152 -23.34 -7.95 -1.20
C PRO A 152 -24.82 -7.91 -0.89
N ALA A 153 -25.20 -8.03 0.40
CA ALA A 153 -26.55 -7.74 0.88
C ALA A 153 -26.77 -6.24 1.11
N VAL A 154 -25.69 -5.55 1.48
CA VAL A 154 -25.71 -4.13 1.88
C VAL A 154 -24.64 -3.36 1.11
N ILE A 155 -25.00 -2.15 0.67
CA ILE A 155 -24.09 -1.19 0.04
C ILE A 155 -24.07 0.08 0.88
N PHE A 156 -22.89 0.48 1.34
CA PHE A 156 -22.64 1.80 1.93
C PHE A 156 -21.97 2.72 0.92
N ALA A 157 -22.52 3.94 0.77
CA ALA A 157 -21.86 5.02 0.04
C ALA A 157 -21.71 6.23 0.96
N GLU A 158 -20.49 6.69 1.22
CA GLU A 158 -20.25 7.85 2.11
C GLU A 158 -21.06 9.07 1.70
N GLN A 159 -21.05 9.38 0.41
CA GLN A 159 -21.91 10.41 -0.19
C GLN A 159 -22.67 9.78 -1.36
N TYR A 160 -24.01 9.74 -1.30
CA TYR A 160 -24.79 9.05 -2.32
C TYR A 160 -24.65 9.68 -3.72
N GLU A 161 -24.77 11.01 -3.82
CA GLU A 161 -24.82 11.69 -5.10
C GLU A 161 -23.60 11.46 -6.00
N PRO A 162 -22.34 11.54 -5.53
CA PRO A 162 -21.18 11.20 -6.35
C PRO A 162 -21.19 9.77 -6.86
N PHE A 163 -21.67 8.81 -6.05
CA PHE A 163 -21.71 7.39 -6.38
C PHE A 163 -22.98 6.94 -7.08
N ARG A 164 -24.02 7.77 -7.19
CA ARG A 164 -25.33 7.41 -7.72
C ARG A 164 -25.29 6.75 -9.09
N LYS A 165 -24.52 7.30 -10.04
CA LYS A 165 -24.37 6.72 -11.38
C LYS A 165 -23.71 5.34 -11.34
N ALA A 166 -22.69 5.18 -10.50
CA ALA A 166 -22.01 3.91 -10.32
C ALA A 166 -22.94 2.86 -9.70
N ILE A 167 -23.68 3.21 -8.66
CA ILE A 167 -24.66 2.33 -8.02
C ILE A 167 -25.79 1.96 -8.99
N SER A 168 -26.31 2.92 -9.76
CA SER A 168 -27.35 2.67 -10.77
C SER A 168 -26.87 1.75 -11.91
N ALA A 169 -25.56 1.62 -12.14
CA ALA A 169 -25.00 0.69 -13.12
C ALA A 169 -24.89 -0.75 -12.59
N LEU A 170 -25.19 -0.98 -11.30
CA LEU A 170 -25.19 -2.31 -10.67
C LEU A 170 -26.61 -2.91 -10.69
N ASN A 171 -26.71 -4.23 -10.75
CA ASN A 171 -27.99 -4.94 -10.54
C ASN A 171 -28.24 -5.08 -9.03
N SER A 172 -28.43 -3.95 -8.35
CA SER A 172 -28.47 -3.87 -6.88
C SER A 172 -29.88 -3.87 -6.27
N ASP A 173 -30.91 -4.23 -7.03
CA ASP A 173 -32.32 -4.22 -6.59
C ASP A 173 -32.59 -5.07 -5.33
N ALA A 174 -31.78 -6.10 -5.11
CA ALA A 174 -31.85 -6.95 -3.93
C ALA A 174 -31.00 -6.46 -2.74
N CYS A 175 -30.26 -5.36 -2.90
CA CYS A 175 -29.37 -4.84 -1.87
C CYS A 175 -30.06 -3.72 -1.07
N HIS A 176 -29.76 -3.68 0.23
CA HIS A 176 -30.07 -2.51 1.04
C HIS A 176 -28.99 -1.44 0.82
N ILE A 177 -29.41 -0.21 0.51
CA ILE A 177 -28.47 0.88 0.27
C ILE A 177 -28.64 1.92 1.38
N PHE A 178 -27.52 2.39 1.92
CA PHE A 178 -27.53 3.50 2.87
C PHE A 178 -26.33 4.45 2.63
N SER A 179 -26.47 5.68 3.08
CA SER A 179 -25.45 6.72 2.92
C SER A 179 -25.30 7.56 4.18
N ALA A 180 -24.18 8.28 4.27
CA ALA A 180 -23.94 9.19 5.40
C ALA A 180 -24.94 10.33 5.42
N GLU A 181 -25.38 10.80 4.25
CA GLU A 181 -26.32 11.92 4.09
C GLU A 181 -27.62 11.46 3.44
N PRO A 182 -28.74 12.17 3.68
CA PRO A 182 -30.01 11.89 3.00
C PRO A 182 -29.86 11.96 1.48
N ALA A 183 -30.24 10.90 0.79
CA ALA A 183 -30.09 10.78 -0.67
C ALA A 183 -31.24 11.41 -1.49
N GLY A 184 -32.26 11.92 -0.86
CA GLY A 184 -33.47 12.38 -1.54
C GLY A 184 -34.32 11.25 -2.16
N GLU A 185 -33.91 10.00 -2.02
CA GLU A 185 -34.60 8.80 -2.48
C GLU A 185 -35.04 7.96 -1.27
N ASN A 186 -36.33 7.62 -1.19
CA ASN A 186 -36.92 6.88 -0.05
C ASN A 186 -36.37 5.46 0.09
N SER A 187 -35.71 4.93 -0.93
CA SER A 187 -35.07 3.60 -0.92
C SER A 187 -33.68 3.56 -0.25
N VAL A 188 -33.07 4.74 -0.02
CA VAL A 188 -31.76 4.88 0.59
C VAL A 188 -31.94 5.33 2.03
N ARG A 189 -31.51 4.50 2.99
CA ARG A 189 -31.51 4.84 4.41
C ARG A 189 -30.33 5.74 4.75
N THR A 190 -30.41 6.46 5.86
CA THR A 190 -29.28 7.24 6.37
C THR A 190 -28.42 6.42 7.34
N TYR A 191 -27.16 6.78 7.45
CA TYR A 191 -26.25 6.21 8.45
C TYR A 191 -26.82 6.38 9.88
N ASP A 192 -27.38 7.54 10.18
CA ASP A 192 -27.94 7.83 11.51
C ASP A 192 -29.17 6.97 11.82
N ASP A 193 -30.01 6.63 10.83
CA ASP A 193 -31.11 5.67 11.00
C ASP A 193 -30.61 4.29 11.43
N LEU A 194 -29.43 3.87 10.90
CA LEU A 194 -28.86 2.58 11.25
C LEU A 194 -28.19 2.61 12.64
N VAL A 195 -27.53 3.71 12.98
CA VAL A 195 -26.93 3.91 14.31
C VAL A 195 -27.99 3.98 15.42
N ALA A 196 -29.21 4.39 15.09
CA ALA A 196 -30.33 4.38 16.04
C ALA A 196 -30.93 2.97 16.30
N THR A 197 -30.43 1.92 15.64
CA THR A 197 -30.91 0.55 15.85
C THR A 197 -30.43 0.03 17.20
N GLU A 198 -31.36 -0.43 18.03
CA GLU A 198 -31.04 -1.02 19.34
C GLU A 198 -30.39 -2.40 19.15
N PRO A 199 -29.16 -2.63 19.66
CA PRO A 199 -28.50 -3.92 19.56
C PRO A 199 -29.19 -4.96 20.46
N THR A 200 -29.27 -6.21 19.98
CA THR A 200 -29.81 -7.35 20.71
C THR A 200 -28.70 -8.39 20.98
N ASP A 201 -29.03 -9.44 21.73
CA ASP A 201 -28.13 -10.59 21.96
C ASP A 201 -27.70 -11.28 20.66
N ALA A 202 -28.35 -10.99 19.53
CA ALA A 202 -27.97 -11.54 18.24
C ALA A 202 -26.58 -11.08 17.79
N VAL A 203 -26.21 -9.83 18.09
CA VAL A 203 -24.86 -9.30 17.79
C VAL A 203 -23.79 -10.06 18.57
N ALA A 204 -23.96 -10.19 19.89
CA ALA A 204 -23.05 -10.96 20.75
C ALA A 204 -22.96 -12.43 20.32
N SER A 205 -24.11 -13.04 19.96
CA SER A 205 -24.16 -14.41 19.48
C SER A 205 -23.47 -14.62 18.14
N ALA A 206 -23.53 -13.66 17.23
CA ALA A 206 -22.81 -13.68 15.95
C ALA A 206 -21.30 -13.53 16.18
N MET A 207 -20.91 -12.56 17.00
CA MET A 207 -19.51 -12.30 17.33
C MET A 207 -18.82 -13.48 18.02
N ALA A 208 -19.54 -14.19 18.92
CA ALA A 208 -19.02 -15.37 19.61
C ALA A 208 -18.63 -16.51 18.65
N LYS A 209 -19.23 -16.58 17.46
CA LYS A 209 -18.95 -17.60 16.44
C LYS A 209 -17.70 -17.29 15.58
N LEU A 210 -17.16 -16.07 15.70
CA LEU A 210 -15.98 -15.68 14.93
C LEU A 210 -14.75 -16.47 15.38
N ASP A 211 -13.99 -16.93 14.40
CA ASP A 211 -12.74 -17.66 14.55
C ASP A 211 -11.69 -17.20 13.51
N ASP A 212 -10.53 -17.86 13.51
CA ASP A 212 -9.45 -17.59 12.58
C ASP A 212 -9.86 -17.77 11.10
N GLY A 213 -10.77 -18.70 10.80
CA GLY A 213 -11.26 -18.98 9.44
C GLY A 213 -12.31 -18.02 8.94
N SER A 214 -12.91 -17.21 9.82
CA SER A 214 -13.96 -16.26 9.46
C SER A 214 -13.42 -15.20 8.48
N ILE A 215 -14.07 -15.05 7.31
CA ILE A 215 -13.68 -14.05 6.34
C ILE A 215 -14.07 -12.66 6.86
N ALA A 216 -13.07 -11.81 7.04
CA ALA A 216 -13.24 -10.45 7.54
C ALA A 216 -13.46 -9.44 6.43
N LYS A 217 -12.72 -9.60 5.32
CA LYS A 217 -12.71 -8.67 4.20
C LYS A 217 -12.56 -9.39 2.87
N TYR A 218 -13.10 -8.78 1.82
CA TYR A 218 -12.69 -9.01 0.44
C TYR A 218 -11.91 -7.78 -0.03
N LEU A 219 -10.59 -7.92 -0.16
CA LEU A 219 -9.76 -6.91 -0.80
C LEU A 219 -9.54 -7.29 -2.26
N PHE A 220 -9.38 -6.29 -3.14
CA PHE A 220 -9.27 -6.54 -4.56
C PHE A 220 -7.87 -6.20 -5.07
N THR A 221 -7.27 -7.10 -5.85
CA THR A 221 -5.98 -6.86 -6.50
C THR A 221 -6.15 -6.73 -8.01
N SER A 222 -5.42 -5.79 -8.62
CA SER A 222 -5.33 -5.70 -10.06
C SER A 222 -4.55 -6.90 -10.60
N GLY A 223 -5.26 -7.93 -11.05
CA GLY A 223 -4.62 -9.10 -11.65
C GLY A 223 -3.92 -8.77 -12.98
N SER A 224 -3.07 -9.69 -13.45
CA SER A 224 -2.41 -9.62 -14.77
C SER A 224 -3.40 -9.50 -15.95
N THR A 225 -4.68 -9.83 -15.73
CA THR A 225 -5.77 -9.71 -16.71
C THR A 225 -6.45 -8.35 -16.72
N GLY A 226 -6.07 -7.43 -15.84
CA GLY A 226 -6.68 -6.10 -15.68
C GLY A 226 -7.97 -6.07 -14.85
N MET A 227 -8.65 -7.21 -14.64
CA MET A 227 -9.84 -7.28 -13.79
C MET A 227 -9.49 -7.55 -12.32
N PRO A 228 -10.13 -6.87 -11.36
CA PRO A 228 -9.86 -7.05 -9.93
C PRO A 228 -10.19 -8.46 -9.44
N LYS A 229 -9.26 -9.09 -8.71
CA LYS A 229 -9.49 -10.40 -8.09
C LYS A 229 -9.83 -10.23 -6.62
N PRO A 230 -10.95 -10.81 -6.14
CA PRO A 230 -11.28 -10.78 -4.73
C PRO A 230 -10.38 -11.73 -3.93
N VAL A 231 -9.68 -11.15 -2.97
CA VAL A 231 -8.80 -11.85 -2.01
C VAL A 231 -9.54 -11.95 -0.68
N PRO A 232 -9.98 -13.15 -0.28
CA PRO A 232 -10.54 -13.36 1.05
C PRO A 232 -9.46 -13.15 2.11
N THR A 233 -9.67 -12.19 2.99
CA THR A 233 -8.80 -11.93 4.14
C THR A 233 -9.49 -12.44 5.39
N THR A 234 -8.93 -13.45 6.05
CA THR A 234 -9.52 -14.02 7.27
C THR A 234 -9.15 -13.21 8.51
N GLN A 235 -9.96 -13.35 9.58
CA GLN A 235 -9.63 -12.79 10.89
C GLN A 235 -8.28 -13.31 11.39
N GLY A 236 -8.04 -14.63 11.24
CA GLY A 236 -6.78 -15.26 11.61
C GLY A 236 -5.58 -14.68 10.89
N ALA A 237 -5.69 -14.40 9.58
CA ALA A 237 -4.59 -13.82 8.80
C ALA A 237 -4.21 -12.42 9.28
N MET A 238 -5.19 -11.56 9.58
CA MET A 238 -4.93 -10.21 10.11
C MET A 238 -4.32 -10.27 11.52
N CYS A 239 -4.89 -11.11 12.40
CA CYS A 239 -4.41 -11.26 13.77
C CYS A 239 -3.04 -11.94 13.85
N ALA A 240 -2.74 -12.89 12.95
CA ALA A 240 -1.42 -13.53 12.88
C ALA A 240 -0.30 -12.54 12.51
N MET A 241 -0.57 -11.58 11.65
CA MET A 241 0.39 -10.51 11.34
C MET A 241 0.69 -9.67 12.60
N ILE A 242 -0.33 -9.33 13.40
CA ILE A 242 -0.14 -8.63 14.70
C ILE A 242 0.71 -9.51 15.62
N GLY A 243 0.36 -10.79 15.79
CA GLY A 243 1.14 -11.72 16.62
C GLY A 243 2.58 -11.88 16.15
N GLY A 244 2.83 -11.84 14.84
CA GLY A 244 4.19 -11.83 14.29
C GLY A 244 4.98 -10.58 14.71
N GLN A 245 4.38 -9.40 14.71
CA GLN A 245 5.02 -8.17 15.18
C GLN A 245 5.26 -8.20 16.69
N GLU A 246 4.28 -8.65 17.47
CA GLU A 246 4.41 -8.81 18.93
C GLU A 246 5.50 -9.83 19.31
N GLY A 247 5.71 -10.87 18.50
CA GLY A 247 6.81 -11.83 18.69
C GLY A 247 8.20 -11.19 18.59
N LEU A 248 8.31 -10.08 17.87
CA LEU A 248 9.54 -9.29 17.74
C LEU A 248 9.67 -8.19 18.79
N ARG A 249 8.63 -7.89 19.55
CA ARG A 249 8.63 -6.80 20.53
C ARG A 249 9.58 -7.07 21.70
N ASP A 250 10.33 -6.06 22.09
CA ASP A 250 11.21 -6.02 23.25
C ASP A 250 11.32 -4.58 23.78
N ASP A 251 10.37 -4.20 24.62
CA ASP A 251 10.27 -2.84 25.15
C ASP A 251 11.49 -2.46 25.99
N ALA A 252 12.15 -3.43 26.62
CA ALA A 252 13.34 -3.19 27.44
C ALA A 252 14.56 -2.71 26.62
N ARG A 253 14.54 -2.91 25.31
CA ARG A 253 15.61 -2.44 24.42
C ARG A 253 15.61 -0.94 24.21
N ASP A 254 14.43 -0.29 24.24
CA ASP A 254 14.31 1.17 24.13
C ASP A 254 14.24 1.80 25.53
N PRO A 255 15.31 2.45 26.02
CA PRO A 255 15.31 3.09 27.36
C PRO A 255 14.36 4.30 27.45
N GLU A 256 13.85 4.79 26.33
CA GLU A 256 12.89 5.88 26.24
C GLU A 256 11.46 5.37 25.95
N TYR A 257 11.26 4.05 26.03
CA TYR A 257 9.92 3.48 25.88
C TYR A 257 9.03 3.90 27.05
N ASP A 258 7.92 4.53 26.71
CA ASP A 258 6.90 4.94 27.66
C ASP A 258 5.61 4.14 27.40
N PRO A 259 5.25 3.20 28.28
CA PRO A 259 4.04 2.39 28.11
C PRO A 259 2.75 3.19 28.26
N ASP A 260 2.80 4.36 28.91
CA ASP A 260 1.63 5.23 29.14
C ASP A 260 1.39 6.21 27.98
N LEU A 261 2.36 6.34 27.07
CA LEU A 261 2.21 7.18 25.89
C LEU A 261 1.22 6.57 24.91
N ILE A 262 0.09 7.24 24.68
CA ILE A 262 -0.87 6.88 23.66
C ILE A 262 -0.26 7.18 22.29
N PRO A 263 -0.05 6.15 21.43
CA PRO A 263 0.51 6.41 20.10
C PRO A 263 -0.47 7.21 19.24
N ASN A 264 0.06 8.17 18.48
CA ASN A 264 -0.67 8.86 17.42
C ASN A 264 -0.25 8.29 16.06
N VAL A 265 -1.21 7.81 15.29
CA VAL A 265 -1.02 7.32 13.91
C VAL A 265 -1.71 8.28 12.97
N LEU A 266 -0.97 8.94 12.09
CA LEU A 266 -1.52 9.78 11.02
C LEU A 266 -1.39 9.02 9.71
N ASP A 267 -2.51 8.74 9.02
CA ASP A 267 -2.49 7.93 7.79
C ASP A 267 -3.57 8.33 6.79
N TRP A 268 -3.16 8.42 5.51
CA TRP A 268 -4.04 8.65 4.35
C TRP A 268 -4.17 7.39 3.46
N LEU A 269 -3.42 6.32 3.76
CA LEU A 269 -3.41 5.12 2.93
C LEU A 269 -4.79 4.49 2.84
N PRO A 270 -5.27 4.17 1.63
CA PRO A 270 -6.66 3.71 1.45
C PRO A 270 -6.95 2.40 2.17
N TRP A 271 -8.14 2.28 2.76
CA TRP A 271 -8.56 1.08 3.50
C TRP A 271 -9.03 -0.07 2.62
N ASN A 272 -9.15 0.13 1.32
CA ASN A 272 -9.25 -0.96 0.36
C ASN A 272 -7.90 -1.67 0.09
N HIS A 273 -6.82 -1.26 0.79
CA HIS A 273 -5.49 -1.87 0.75
C HIS A 273 -5.03 -2.34 2.12
N ILE A 274 -4.20 -3.40 2.13
CA ILE A 274 -3.70 -3.99 3.38
C ILE A 274 -2.89 -3.00 4.23
N SER A 275 -2.08 -2.14 3.61
CA SER A 275 -1.23 -1.20 4.34
C SER A 275 -2.05 -0.24 5.21
N GLY A 276 -3.02 0.45 4.63
CA GLY A 276 -3.90 1.35 5.39
C GLY A 276 -4.83 0.59 6.34
N SER A 277 -5.51 -0.46 5.86
CA SER A 277 -6.56 -1.11 6.64
C SER A 277 -6.05 -2.17 7.62
N ASN A 278 -5.13 -3.04 7.21
CA ASN A 278 -4.76 -4.18 8.04
C ASN A 278 -3.48 -3.91 8.85
N VAL A 279 -2.51 -3.21 8.27
CA VAL A 279 -1.27 -2.86 8.98
C VAL A 279 -1.51 -1.68 9.90
N ASN A 280 -1.87 -0.51 9.36
CA ASN A 280 -1.94 0.73 10.14
C ASN A 280 -3.20 0.80 11.01
N PHE A 281 -4.39 0.56 10.44
CA PHE A 281 -5.65 0.72 11.16
C PHE A 281 -5.86 -0.39 12.22
N ASN A 282 -5.70 -1.67 11.87
CA ASN A 282 -5.82 -2.75 12.85
C ASN A 282 -4.69 -2.71 13.90
N GLY A 283 -3.46 -2.31 13.47
CA GLY A 283 -2.36 -2.07 14.38
C GLY A 283 -2.66 -0.95 15.40
N ALA A 284 -3.34 0.11 14.96
CA ALA A 284 -3.78 1.18 15.86
C ALA A 284 -4.79 0.66 16.91
N ILE A 285 -5.77 -0.16 16.50
CA ILE A 285 -6.72 -0.78 17.45
C ILE A 285 -5.97 -1.64 18.47
N TRP A 286 -5.05 -2.49 18.01
CA TRP A 286 -4.28 -3.37 18.89
C TRP A 286 -3.48 -2.60 19.94
N ASN A 287 -2.82 -1.53 19.52
CA ASN A 287 -1.99 -0.70 20.40
C ASN A 287 -2.79 0.33 21.22
N GLY A 288 -4.12 0.37 21.13
CA GLY A 288 -4.95 1.38 21.79
C GLY A 288 -4.58 2.81 21.38
N ALA A 289 -4.15 3.00 20.13
CA ALA A 289 -3.69 4.26 19.59
C ALA A 289 -4.84 5.20 19.23
N THR A 290 -4.54 6.50 19.09
CA THR A 290 -5.40 7.46 18.39
C THR A 290 -5.02 7.48 16.92
N PHE A 291 -5.96 7.11 16.04
CA PHE A 291 -5.79 7.15 14.59
C PHE A 291 -6.37 8.42 14.02
N TRP A 292 -5.53 9.21 13.36
CA TRP A 292 -5.88 10.46 12.72
C TRP A 292 -6.04 10.19 11.22
N ILE A 293 -7.24 10.38 10.70
CA ILE A 293 -7.52 10.21 9.27
C ILE A 293 -6.97 11.44 8.54
N ASP A 294 -5.90 11.22 7.76
CA ASP A 294 -5.27 12.29 7.00
C ASP A 294 -6.06 12.55 5.71
N ASP A 295 -6.59 13.73 5.56
CA ASP A 295 -7.29 14.20 4.35
C ASP A 295 -6.32 14.77 3.29
N GLY A 296 -5.03 14.77 3.59
CA GLY A 296 -3.95 15.08 2.66
C GLY A 296 -3.59 13.90 1.75
N LYS A 297 -2.81 14.18 0.72
CA LYS A 297 -2.23 13.18 -0.21
C LYS A 297 -0.92 13.72 -0.77
N PRO A 298 0.00 12.85 -1.24
CA PRO A 298 1.28 13.28 -1.82
C PRO A 298 1.11 13.86 -3.22
N THR A 299 0.31 14.90 -3.32
CA THR A 299 0.11 15.71 -4.51
C THR A 299 0.30 17.18 -4.18
N PRO A 300 0.77 18.03 -5.10
CA PRO A 300 1.00 19.45 -4.83
C PRO A 300 -0.22 20.18 -4.26
N ALA A 301 -1.43 19.76 -4.66
CA ALA A 301 -2.68 20.40 -4.22
C ALA A 301 -3.10 20.02 -2.79
N LEU A 302 -2.75 18.81 -2.33
CA LEU A 302 -3.31 18.24 -1.09
C LEU A 302 -2.26 18.03 0.01
N PHE A 303 -0.96 18.06 -0.31
CA PHE A 303 0.08 17.71 0.65
C PHE A 303 0.19 18.73 1.80
N GLN A 304 -0.20 19.99 1.56
CA GLN A 304 -0.24 20.98 2.63
C GLN A 304 -1.15 20.55 3.80
N ARG A 305 -2.25 19.81 3.52
CA ARG A 305 -3.13 19.29 4.57
C ARG A 305 -2.39 18.28 5.46
N THR A 306 -1.63 17.34 4.85
CA THR A 306 -0.78 16.41 5.61
C THR A 306 0.22 17.15 6.50
N ILE A 307 0.85 18.22 5.99
CA ILE A 307 1.77 19.05 6.77
C ILE A 307 1.07 19.69 7.98
N ASP A 308 -0.13 20.25 7.79
CA ASP A 308 -0.91 20.86 8.86
C ASP A 308 -1.38 19.80 9.87
N ASN A 309 -1.80 18.62 9.40
CA ASN A 309 -2.18 17.49 10.23
C ASN A 309 -1.01 16.95 11.09
N ILE A 310 0.22 16.94 10.55
CA ILE A 310 1.44 16.60 11.32
C ILE A 310 1.66 17.56 12.48
N ARG A 311 1.44 18.86 12.27
CA ARG A 311 1.57 19.84 13.36
C ARG A 311 0.55 19.63 14.47
N ASP A 312 -0.68 19.22 14.09
CA ASP A 312 -1.76 18.99 15.05
C ASP A 312 -1.55 17.71 15.87
N CYS A 313 -1.08 16.62 15.26
CA CYS A 313 -1.03 15.30 15.92
C CYS A 313 0.34 14.93 16.48
N SER A 314 1.45 15.44 15.93
CA SER A 314 2.82 15.01 16.26
C SER A 314 2.92 13.48 16.29
N PRO A 315 2.94 12.79 15.13
CA PRO A 315 2.78 11.35 15.04
C PRO A 315 3.91 10.58 15.74
N SER A 316 3.59 9.41 16.29
CA SER A 316 4.58 8.50 16.92
C SER A 316 5.29 7.61 15.90
N SER A 317 4.61 7.33 14.80
CA SER A 317 5.15 6.68 13.60
C SER A 317 4.49 7.27 12.37
N PHE A 318 5.22 7.30 11.26
CA PHE A 318 4.68 7.80 9.99
C PHE A 318 5.14 6.88 8.87
N GLY A 319 4.19 6.17 8.26
CA GLY A 319 4.46 5.22 7.18
C GLY A 319 3.77 5.66 5.89
N THR A 320 4.55 5.86 4.81
CA THR A 320 3.98 6.37 3.55
C THR A 320 4.82 5.99 2.33
N ALA A 321 4.42 6.43 1.13
CA ALA A 321 5.20 6.25 -0.07
C ALA A 321 6.44 7.19 -0.11
N PRO A 322 7.56 6.79 -0.73
CA PRO A 322 8.78 7.62 -0.82
C PRO A 322 8.57 9.03 -1.35
N ILE A 323 7.63 9.22 -2.29
CA ILE A 323 7.31 10.55 -2.81
C ILE A 323 6.75 11.48 -1.73
N ALA A 324 5.93 10.97 -0.82
CA ALA A 324 5.43 11.76 0.30
C ALA A 324 6.54 12.13 1.28
N LEU A 325 7.49 11.19 1.53
CA LEU A 325 8.66 11.46 2.37
C LEU A 325 9.57 12.52 1.74
N ALA A 326 9.74 12.54 0.42
CA ALA A 326 10.50 13.57 -0.28
C ALA A 326 9.86 14.95 -0.13
N MET A 327 8.54 15.05 -0.38
CA MET A 327 7.78 16.30 -0.18
C MET A 327 7.84 16.77 1.28
N LEU A 328 7.79 15.84 2.24
CA LEU A 328 7.89 16.15 3.66
C LEU A 328 9.30 16.63 4.03
N ALA A 329 10.35 16.01 3.49
CA ALA A 329 11.74 16.45 3.69
C ALA A 329 11.94 17.89 3.19
N ASP A 330 11.46 18.20 1.96
CA ASP A 330 11.51 19.56 1.40
C ASP A 330 10.81 20.58 2.33
N ALA A 331 9.64 20.22 2.87
CA ALA A 331 8.89 21.09 3.78
C ALA A 331 9.60 21.27 5.14
N MET A 332 10.18 20.20 5.72
CA MET A 332 10.92 20.27 6.99
C MET A 332 12.26 21.02 6.85
N GLU A 333 12.90 20.97 5.69
CA GLU A 333 14.12 21.77 5.42
C GLU A 333 13.82 23.28 5.43
N ALA A 334 12.59 23.65 5.06
CA ALA A 334 12.15 25.05 4.99
C ALA A 334 11.48 25.54 6.27
N ASP A 335 11.06 24.65 7.20
CA ASP A 335 10.26 24.99 8.38
C ASP A 335 10.68 24.18 9.62
N ASP A 336 11.43 24.85 10.51
CA ASP A 336 11.90 24.26 11.76
C ASP A 336 10.74 23.95 12.73
N THR A 337 9.59 24.60 12.63
CA THR A 337 8.42 24.31 13.48
C THR A 337 7.75 23.00 13.06
N LEU A 338 7.66 22.74 11.76
CA LEU A 338 7.22 21.45 11.21
C LEU A 338 8.20 20.33 11.59
N LEU A 339 9.50 20.60 11.44
CA LEU A 339 10.56 19.66 11.81
C LEU A 339 10.42 19.23 13.27
N ALA A 340 10.27 20.19 14.18
CA ALA A 340 10.08 19.92 15.61
C ALA A 340 8.79 19.14 15.89
N ALA A 341 7.68 19.49 15.24
CA ALA A 341 6.39 18.81 15.41
C ALA A 341 6.45 17.35 14.92
N PHE A 342 7.08 17.12 13.76
CA PHE A 342 7.21 15.77 13.19
C PHE A 342 8.04 14.84 14.07
N PHE A 343 9.20 15.32 14.57
CA PHE A 343 10.11 14.48 15.36
C PHE A 343 9.79 14.46 16.87
N LYS A 344 8.80 15.21 17.34
CA LYS A 344 8.46 15.31 18.77
C LYS A 344 8.23 13.96 19.43
N ASN A 345 7.42 13.11 18.80
CA ASN A 345 7.07 11.77 19.30
C ASN A 345 7.56 10.64 18.38
N MET A 346 8.23 10.99 17.27
CA MET A 346 8.59 10.03 16.22
C MET A 346 9.54 8.96 16.72
N ARG A 347 9.16 7.68 16.55
CA ARG A 347 9.98 6.51 16.91
C ARG A 347 10.61 5.86 15.69
N SER A 348 9.88 5.82 14.58
CA SER A 348 10.37 5.27 13.31
C SER A 348 9.63 5.90 12.14
N ILE A 349 10.29 5.94 11.00
CA ILE A 349 9.68 6.32 9.72
C ILE A 349 9.49 5.05 8.90
N GLY A 350 8.25 4.80 8.45
CA GLY A 350 7.92 3.68 7.58
C GLY A 350 7.90 4.10 6.10
N TYR A 351 8.30 3.21 5.20
CA TYR A 351 8.04 3.39 3.78
C TYR A 351 7.62 2.09 3.11
N GLY A 352 6.88 2.21 2.00
CA GLY A 352 6.44 1.07 1.21
C GLY A 352 5.97 1.48 -0.18
N GLY A 353 5.69 0.46 -1.02
CA GLY A 353 5.18 0.66 -2.37
C GLY A 353 6.23 1.01 -3.43
N ALA A 354 7.38 1.56 -3.06
CA ALA A 354 8.52 1.85 -3.93
C ALA A 354 9.82 1.86 -3.14
N THR A 355 10.95 1.85 -3.85
CA THR A 355 12.29 1.94 -3.22
C THR A 355 12.56 3.36 -2.75
N LEU A 356 13.10 3.51 -1.55
CA LEU A 356 13.63 4.76 -1.04
C LEU A 356 15.03 4.97 -1.62
N SER A 357 15.37 6.20 -2.07
CA SER A 357 16.73 6.51 -2.53
C SER A 357 17.68 6.76 -1.37
N ASP A 358 18.99 6.52 -1.58
CA ASP A 358 20.03 6.82 -0.58
C ASP A 358 20.05 8.31 -0.24
N ASP A 359 19.89 9.20 -1.22
CA ASP A 359 19.82 10.66 -1.00
C ASP A 359 18.67 11.04 -0.06
N LEU A 360 17.47 10.51 -0.29
CA LEU A 360 16.32 10.79 0.59
C LEU A 360 16.51 10.19 1.99
N TYR A 361 17.12 9.01 2.09
CA TYR A 361 17.51 8.43 3.37
C TYR A 361 18.46 9.35 4.13
N ASP A 362 19.52 9.83 3.49
CA ASP A 362 20.51 10.73 4.11
C ASP A 362 19.88 12.05 4.54
N ARG A 363 18.99 12.64 3.74
CA ARG A 363 18.24 13.86 4.09
C ARG A 363 17.36 13.65 5.32
N LEU A 364 16.60 12.56 5.38
CA LEU A 364 15.76 12.22 6.53
C LEU A 364 16.59 11.99 7.80
N GLN A 365 17.75 11.35 7.70
CA GLN A 365 18.68 11.19 8.82
C GLN A 365 19.26 12.53 9.29
N ALA A 366 19.64 13.41 8.37
CA ALA A 366 20.14 14.74 8.70
C ALA A 366 19.08 15.59 9.45
N LEU A 367 17.82 15.53 9.00
CA LEU A 367 16.68 16.20 9.65
C LEU A 367 16.42 15.61 11.04
N ALA A 368 16.46 14.28 11.20
CA ALA A 368 16.29 13.63 12.50
C ALA A 368 17.39 14.04 13.48
N ILE A 369 18.66 14.06 13.03
CA ILE A 369 19.81 14.51 13.84
C ILE A 369 19.66 15.98 14.22
N LYS A 370 19.23 16.85 13.30
CA LYS A 370 18.98 18.26 13.57
C LYS A 370 17.90 18.45 14.65
N ALA A 371 16.82 17.67 14.60
CA ALA A 371 15.70 17.79 15.52
C ALA A 371 15.94 17.14 16.87
N THR A 372 16.63 15.98 16.92
CA THR A 372 16.69 15.13 18.12
C THR A 372 18.11 14.80 18.60
N GLY A 373 19.13 15.13 17.83
CA GLY A 373 20.52 14.72 18.10
C GLY A 373 20.80 13.25 17.78
N ARG A 374 19.84 12.48 17.22
CA ARG A 374 19.94 11.04 16.92
C ARG A 374 19.48 10.73 15.51
N ARG A 375 19.94 9.63 14.96
CA ARG A 375 19.38 9.02 13.75
C ARG A 375 18.03 8.37 14.07
N ILE A 376 17.14 8.31 13.06
CA ILE A 376 15.83 7.66 13.18
C ILE A 376 15.84 6.32 12.43
N PRO A 377 15.29 5.21 12.99
CA PRO A 377 15.08 4.00 12.23
C PRO A 377 14.12 4.24 11.07
N ILE A 378 14.55 3.85 9.87
CA ILE A 378 13.69 3.85 8.67
C ILE A 378 13.39 2.39 8.36
N ILE A 379 12.12 2.01 8.49
CA ILE A 379 11.65 0.64 8.43
C ILE A 379 10.78 0.41 7.19
N THR A 380 10.70 -0.82 6.75
CA THR A 380 9.77 -1.24 5.71
C THR A 380 9.15 -2.59 6.07
N MET A 381 7.93 -2.79 5.60
CA MET A 381 7.25 -4.08 5.63
C MET A 381 6.95 -4.49 4.19
N TYR A 382 7.26 -5.74 3.85
CA TYR A 382 7.00 -6.29 2.54
C TYR A 382 5.91 -7.38 2.62
N GLY A 383 5.09 -7.45 1.58
CA GLY A 383 4.02 -8.40 1.42
C GLY A 383 3.09 -8.03 0.26
N ALA A 384 2.02 -8.77 0.12
CA ALA A 384 1.00 -8.56 -0.88
C ALA A 384 -0.39 -8.66 -0.25
N THR A 385 -1.44 -8.26 -0.97
CA THR A 385 -2.83 -8.41 -0.48
C THR A 385 -3.12 -9.86 -0.09
N GLU A 386 -2.55 -10.80 -0.81
CA GLU A 386 -2.70 -12.24 -0.65
C GLU A 386 -1.97 -12.81 0.58
N THR A 387 -1.02 -12.06 1.15
CA THR A 387 -0.13 -12.58 2.20
C THR A 387 -0.09 -11.72 3.45
N GLN A 388 -0.70 -10.55 3.42
CA GLN A 388 -0.49 -9.49 4.39
C GLN A 388 0.99 -9.06 4.43
N GLY A 389 1.46 -8.43 5.53
CA GLY A 389 2.88 -8.24 5.77
C GLY A 389 3.55 -9.55 6.15
N ILE A 390 4.58 -9.94 5.43
CA ILE A 390 5.31 -11.21 5.63
C ILE A 390 6.72 -11.02 6.13
N THR A 391 7.36 -9.91 5.79
CA THR A 391 8.69 -9.54 6.30
C THR A 391 8.68 -8.11 6.80
N VAL A 392 9.60 -7.79 7.69
CA VAL A 392 9.77 -6.46 8.26
C VAL A 392 11.24 -6.18 8.56
N VAL A 393 11.67 -4.94 8.34
CA VAL A 393 12.92 -4.42 8.90
C VAL A 393 12.63 -3.99 10.34
N HIS A 394 13.10 -4.75 11.32
CA HIS A 394 12.85 -4.53 12.75
C HIS A 394 14.13 -4.17 13.53
N TRP A 395 15.13 -3.66 12.85
CA TRP A 395 16.39 -3.19 13.42
C TRP A 395 16.80 -1.84 12.80
N GLU A 396 17.80 -1.21 13.39
CA GLU A 396 18.36 0.06 12.96
C GLU A 396 19.24 -0.13 11.71
N ALA A 397 18.60 -0.29 10.55
CA ALA A 397 19.28 -0.55 9.29
C ALA A 397 19.97 0.72 8.75
N GLU A 398 21.23 0.56 8.31
CA GLU A 398 22.04 1.65 7.74
C GLU A 398 21.95 1.74 6.21
N ARG A 399 20.99 1.06 5.62
CA ARG A 399 20.80 1.02 4.17
C ARG A 399 19.32 1.00 3.79
N VAL A 400 19.04 1.40 2.57
CA VAL A 400 17.71 1.31 1.94
C VAL A 400 17.55 0.07 1.06
N GLY A 401 16.35 -0.17 0.55
CA GLY A 401 16.04 -1.28 -0.36
C GLY A 401 15.85 -2.62 0.33
N LEU A 402 15.97 -2.69 1.66
CA LEU A 402 15.66 -3.89 2.42
C LEU A 402 14.15 -4.16 2.40
N ILE A 403 13.80 -5.44 2.30
CA ILE A 403 12.44 -5.91 2.59
C ILE A 403 12.35 -6.60 3.97
N GLY A 404 13.46 -6.65 4.68
CA GLY A 404 13.55 -7.22 6.03
C GLY A 404 13.68 -8.73 6.08
N LEU A 405 13.22 -9.30 7.18
CA LEU A 405 13.23 -10.73 7.48
C LEU A 405 11.81 -11.22 7.78
N PRO A 406 11.52 -12.53 7.62
CA PRO A 406 10.18 -13.04 7.86
C PRO A 406 9.69 -12.76 9.29
N LEU A 407 8.41 -12.42 9.39
CA LEU A 407 7.73 -12.28 10.68
C LEU A 407 7.63 -13.64 11.38
N PRO A 408 7.71 -13.71 12.70
CA PRO A 408 7.40 -14.91 13.47
C PRO A 408 6.10 -15.58 13.02
N GLY A 409 6.16 -16.88 12.75
CA GLY A 409 5.07 -17.66 12.17
C GLY A 409 5.09 -17.77 10.64
N MET A 410 5.94 -17.00 9.95
CA MET A 410 6.08 -17.04 8.49
C MET A 410 7.36 -17.79 8.08
N THR A 411 7.30 -18.51 6.98
CA THR A 411 8.47 -19.12 6.34
C THR A 411 8.57 -18.67 4.89
N LEU A 412 9.73 -18.19 4.49
CA LEU A 412 10.05 -17.93 3.09
C LEU A 412 10.74 -19.16 2.48
N LYS A 413 10.34 -19.51 1.26
CA LYS A 413 10.99 -20.49 0.39
C LYS A 413 11.53 -19.74 -0.81
N LEU A 414 12.83 -19.63 -0.92
CA LEU A 414 13.53 -18.94 -1.99
C LEU A 414 13.97 -19.98 -3.04
N VAL A 415 13.35 -19.93 -4.21
CA VAL A 415 13.54 -20.93 -5.27
C VAL A 415 14.41 -20.33 -6.37
N PRO A 416 15.52 -20.99 -6.78
CA PRO A 416 16.31 -20.53 -7.91
C PRO A 416 15.48 -20.42 -9.20
N ASN A 417 15.49 -19.23 -9.81
CA ASN A 417 14.83 -18.94 -11.07
C ASN A 417 15.78 -18.12 -11.96
N GLY A 418 16.51 -18.80 -12.84
CA GLY A 418 17.62 -18.21 -13.56
C GLY A 418 18.74 -17.75 -12.62
N ALA A 419 19.05 -16.46 -12.65
CA ALA A 419 20.05 -15.84 -11.76
C ALA A 419 19.44 -15.27 -10.46
N LYS A 420 18.12 -15.39 -10.25
CA LYS A 420 17.39 -14.82 -9.14
C LYS A 420 16.85 -15.88 -8.20
N LEU A 421 16.45 -15.45 -7.00
CA LEU A 421 15.73 -16.26 -6.02
C LEU A 421 14.26 -15.78 -5.96
N GLU A 422 13.34 -16.60 -6.49
CA GLU A 422 11.90 -16.35 -6.43
C GLU A 422 11.40 -16.58 -5.00
N VAL A 423 10.61 -15.63 -4.49
CA VAL A 423 10.01 -15.70 -3.15
C VAL A 423 8.71 -16.47 -3.20
N ARG A 424 8.63 -17.50 -2.38
CA ARG A 424 7.38 -18.17 -2.02
C ARG A 424 7.21 -18.09 -0.51
N VAL A 425 5.98 -18.03 -0.03
CA VAL A 425 5.70 -17.84 1.39
C VAL A 425 4.63 -18.78 1.90
N LYS A 426 4.80 -19.24 3.14
CA LYS A 426 3.83 -20.04 3.87
C LYS A 426 3.72 -19.52 5.29
N GLY A 427 2.50 -19.47 5.82
CA GLY A 427 2.24 -19.04 7.19
C GLY A 427 0.78 -18.63 7.38
N PRO A 428 0.38 -18.32 8.60
CA PRO A 428 -1.01 -18.07 8.97
C PRO A 428 -1.59 -16.76 8.39
N SER A 429 -0.76 -15.84 7.90
CA SER A 429 -1.23 -14.60 7.28
C SER A 429 -1.52 -14.73 5.77
N VAL A 430 -1.19 -15.89 5.16
CA VAL A 430 -1.46 -16.15 3.75
C VAL A 430 -2.94 -16.44 3.52
N MET A 431 -3.51 -15.89 2.45
CA MET A 431 -4.91 -16.13 2.07
C MET A 431 -5.20 -17.63 1.84
N PRO A 432 -6.44 -18.08 2.03
CA PRO A 432 -6.83 -19.45 1.71
C PRO A 432 -6.91 -19.74 0.20
N GLY A 433 -6.85 -18.70 -0.63
CA GLY A 433 -6.97 -18.72 -2.09
C GLY A 433 -7.93 -17.64 -2.58
N TYR A 434 -7.88 -17.33 -3.88
CA TYR A 434 -8.82 -16.39 -4.50
C TYR A 434 -10.24 -16.94 -4.50
N LEU A 435 -11.20 -16.07 -4.23
CA LEU A 435 -12.63 -16.43 -4.20
C LEU A 435 -13.07 -17.00 -5.55
N ASN A 436 -13.73 -18.16 -5.52
CA ASN A 436 -14.30 -18.83 -6.71
C ASN A 436 -13.31 -19.06 -7.88
N SER A 437 -12.03 -19.21 -7.60
CA SER A 437 -10.98 -19.30 -8.63
C SER A 437 -10.08 -20.55 -8.48
N PRO A 438 -10.63 -21.80 -8.52
CA PRO A 438 -9.86 -23.01 -8.22
C PRO A 438 -8.68 -23.24 -9.15
N ALA A 439 -8.84 -22.96 -10.45
CA ALA A 439 -7.76 -23.09 -11.42
C ALA A 439 -6.60 -22.14 -11.09
N LYS A 440 -6.91 -20.87 -10.76
CA LYS A 440 -5.88 -19.91 -10.38
C LYS A 440 -5.21 -20.27 -9.05
N ASN A 441 -5.98 -20.81 -8.10
CA ASN A 441 -5.44 -21.26 -6.83
C ASN A 441 -4.42 -22.41 -7.01
N ALA A 442 -4.68 -23.33 -7.93
CA ALA A 442 -3.72 -24.39 -8.29
C ALA A 442 -2.42 -23.87 -8.94
N GLU A 443 -2.46 -22.69 -9.56
CA GLU A 443 -1.26 -22.08 -10.18
C GLU A 443 -0.39 -21.30 -9.19
N VAL A 444 -1.02 -20.70 -8.17
CA VAL A 444 -0.32 -19.76 -7.28
C VAL A 444 0.17 -20.38 -5.98
N PHE A 445 -0.20 -21.63 -5.70
CA PHE A 445 0.37 -22.40 -4.60
C PHE A 445 1.22 -23.55 -5.17
N ASP A 446 2.42 -23.72 -4.62
CA ASP A 446 3.25 -24.86 -4.99
C ASP A 446 2.82 -26.16 -4.28
N GLU A 447 3.47 -27.27 -4.63
CA GLU A 447 3.15 -28.60 -4.10
C GLU A 447 3.30 -28.73 -2.57
N GLU A 448 4.10 -27.86 -1.95
CA GLU A 448 4.28 -27.80 -0.50
C GLU A 448 3.31 -26.80 0.16
N GLY A 449 2.45 -26.14 -0.63
CA GLY A 449 1.47 -25.15 -0.17
C GLY A 449 2.06 -23.76 0.11
N TYR A 450 3.19 -23.41 -0.49
CA TYR A 450 3.72 -22.06 -0.46
C TYR A 450 3.06 -21.20 -1.55
N TYR A 451 2.62 -20.01 -1.18
CA TYR A 451 2.10 -19.03 -2.13
C TYR A 451 3.25 -18.40 -2.94
N CYS A 452 3.13 -18.41 -4.26
CA CYS A 452 4.10 -17.85 -5.20
C CYS A 452 3.80 -16.38 -5.46
N LEU A 453 4.61 -15.47 -4.88
CA LEU A 453 4.42 -14.01 -5.06
C LEU A 453 4.78 -13.55 -6.47
N GLY A 454 5.69 -14.25 -7.16
CA GLY A 454 6.25 -13.82 -8.44
C GLY A 454 7.30 -12.71 -8.31
N ASP A 455 7.75 -12.42 -7.11
CA ASP A 455 8.81 -11.47 -6.79
C ASP A 455 10.13 -12.21 -6.58
N ALA A 456 11.25 -11.54 -6.82
CA ALA A 456 12.59 -12.04 -6.56
C ALA A 456 13.28 -11.23 -5.46
N VAL A 457 14.20 -11.89 -4.77
CA VAL A 457 15.03 -11.28 -3.72
C VAL A 457 16.47 -11.72 -3.81
N THR A 458 17.34 -10.97 -3.14
CA THR A 458 18.72 -11.37 -2.85
C THR A 458 19.05 -11.11 -1.39
N PHE A 459 20.00 -11.85 -0.82
CA PHE A 459 20.52 -11.53 0.50
C PHE A 459 21.44 -10.32 0.43
N VAL A 460 21.46 -9.50 1.48
CA VAL A 460 22.52 -8.49 1.67
C VAL A 460 23.89 -9.19 1.73
N ASP A 461 23.92 -10.31 2.44
CA ASP A 461 25.11 -11.15 2.62
C ASP A 461 24.63 -12.58 2.93
N GLU A 462 24.88 -13.53 2.04
CA GLU A 462 24.46 -14.93 2.24
C GLU A 462 25.14 -15.62 3.45
N ASN A 463 26.31 -15.15 3.84
CA ASN A 463 27.01 -15.68 5.02
C ASN A 463 26.49 -15.05 6.32
N HIS A 464 25.77 -13.95 6.23
CA HIS A 464 25.17 -13.20 7.31
C HIS A 464 23.69 -12.89 6.98
N PRO A 465 22.82 -13.92 6.90
CA PRO A 465 21.44 -13.76 6.45
C PRO A 465 20.61 -12.87 7.39
N GLU A 466 21.04 -12.69 8.65
CA GLU A 466 20.45 -11.76 9.60
C GLU A 466 20.54 -10.28 9.16
N LYS A 467 21.38 -9.94 8.17
CA LYS A 467 21.43 -8.61 7.56
C LYS A 467 20.24 -8.31 6.67
N GLY A 468 19.43 -9.33 6.35
CA GLY A 468 18.16 -9.17 5.66
C GLY A 468 18.21 -9.43 4.16
N LEU A 469 17.02 -9.27 3.57
CA LEU A 469 16.75 -9.47 2.15
C LEU A 469 16.52 -8.14 1.45
N VAL A 470 16.89 -8.08 0.17
CA VAL A 470 16.67 -6.95 -0.73
C VAL A 470 15.74 -7.40 -1.86
N PHE A 471 14.80 -6.54 -2.24
CA PHE A 471 13.94 -6.77 -3.40
C PHE A 471 14.73 -6.74 -4.70
N ASP A 472 14.54 -7.75 -5.55
CA ASP A 472 15.25 -7.91 -6.85
C ASP A 472 14.28 -7.97 -8.04
N GLY A 473 13.15 -7.26 -7.94
CA GLY A 473 12.18 -7.11 -9.01
C GLY A 473 11.18 -8.26 -9.11
N ARG A 474 10.34 -8.21 -10.16
CA ARG A 474 9.36 -9.24 -10.46
C ARG A 474 9.91 -10.22 -11.49
N VAL A 475 9.81 -11.51 -11.19
CA VAL A 475 10.26 -12.58 -12.09
C VAL A 475 9.56 -12.50 -13.46
N GLY A 476 8.27 -12.15 -13.48
CA GLY A 476 7.48 -12.11 -14.71
C GLY A 476 7.58 -10.81 -15.54
N GLU A 477 8.30 -9.80 -15.06
CA GLU A 477 8.51 -8.53 -15.79
C GLU A 477 9.86 -8.47 -16.49
N ASP A 478 10.81 -9.29 -16.06
CA ASP A 478 12.12 -9.36 -16.69
C ASP A 478 12.03 -10.08 -18.05
N PHE A 479 12.84 -9.63 -18.99
CA PHE A 479 12.86 -10.19 -20.33
C PHE A 479 14.28 -10.36 -20.89
N LYS A 480 14.41 -11.14 -21.95
CA LYS A 480 15.66 -11.30 -22.69
C LYS A 480 15.68 -10.43 -23.95
N LEU A 481 16.81 -9.81 -24.20
CA LEU A 481 17.13 -9.26 -25.52
C LEU A 481 17.43 -10.39 -26.51
N SER A 482 17.43 -10.08 -27.81
CA SER A 482 17.81 -11.02 -28.91
C SER A 482 19.20 -11.63 -28.70
N SER A 483 20.11 -10.89 -28.05
CA SER A 483 21.45 -11.37 -27.64
C SER A 483 21.44 -12.42 -26.51
N GLY A 484 20.28 -12.70 -25.89
CA GLY A 484 20.17 -13.53 -24.70
C GLY A 484 20.45 -12.80 -23.38
N THR A 485 20.79 -11.51 -23.43
CA THR A 485 21.04 -10.68 -22.25
C THR A 485 19.75 -10.42 -21.49
N TRP A 486 19.72 -10.71 -20.18
CA TRP A 486 18.58 -10.39 -19.31
C TRP A 486 18.51 -8.90 -18.98
N VAL A 487 17.31 -8.34 -19.07
CA VAL A 487 16.97 -6.99 -18.60
C VAL A 487 16.09 -7.11 -17.38
N SER A 488 16.58 -6.63 -16.23
CA SER A 488 15.80 -6.56 -14.99
C SER A 488 14.97 -5.28 -14.99
N VAL A 489 13.70 -5.38 -15.34
CA VAL A 489 12.78 -4.25 -15.40
C VAL A 489 12.53 -3.68 -14.02
N GLY A 490 12.42 -4.57 -13.01
CA GLY A 490 12.14 -4.19 -11.63
C GLY A 490 13.21 -3.30 -10.97
N THR A 491 14.44 -3.27 -11.52
CA THR A 491 15.50 -2.36 -11.08
C THR A 491 15.71 -1.21 -12.07
N LEU A 492 15.75 -1.51 -13.37
CA LEU A 492 16.01 -0.50 -14.41
C LEU A 492 14.96 0.61 -14.44
N ARG A 493 13.67 0.25 -14.34
CA ARG A 493 12.57 1.23 -14.39
C ARG A 493 12.58 2.20 -13.21
N PRO A 494 12.62 1.74 -11.93
CA PRO A 494 12.69 2.66 -10.79
C PRO A 494 13.92 3.59 -10.82
N ASP A 495 15.08 3.07 -11.18
CA ASP A 495 16.31 3.84 -11.26
C ASP A 495 16.20 4.93 -12.35
N PHE A 496 15.63 4.58 -13.51
CA PHE A 496 15.40 5.53 -14.58
C PHE A 496 14.37 6.61 -14.20
N VAL A 497 13.26 6.23 -13.56
CA VAL A 497 12.24 7.17 -13.09
C VAL A 497 12.84 8.13 -12.06
N ALA A 498 13.63 7.62 -11.11
CA ALA A 498 14.33 8.44 -10.12
C ALA A 498 15.30 9.43 -10.78
N ALA A 499 16.12 8.97 -11.74
CA ALA A 499 17.07 9.83 -12.47
C ALA A 499 16.40 10.94 -13.30
N CYS A 500 15.16 10.68 -13.73
CA CYS A 500 14.38 11.63 -14.54
C CYS A 500 13.40 12.49 -13.72
N SER A 501 13.31 12.28 -12.41
CA SER A 501 12.47 13.10 -11.52
C SER A 501 12.89 14.57 -11.56
N PRO A 502 11.95 15.53 -11.44
CA PRO A 502 10.48 15.37 -11.36
C PRO A 502 9.78 15.40 -12.73
N LEU A 503 10.50 15.24 -13.85
CA LEU A 503 9.99 15.45 -15.21
C LEU A 503 8.91 14.43 -15.59
N ILE A 504 9.08 13.16 -15.20
CA ILE A 504 8.18 12.09 -15.61
C ILE A 504 7.32 11.61 -14.44
N PHE A 505 6.10 11.18 -14.77
CA PHE A 505 5.20 10.48 -13.85
C PHE A 505 5.63 9.04 -13.68
N ASP A 506 5.87 8.33 -14.79
CA ASP A 506 6.28 6.92 -14.81
C ASP A 506 6.85 6.54 -16.19
N ALA A 507 7.38 5.32 -16.30
CA ALA A 507 7.95 4.77 -17.51
C ALA A 507 7.58 3.30 -17.71
N VAL A 508 7.71 2.79 -18.93
CA VAL A 508 7.71 1.36 -19.26
C VAL A 508 8.90 1.01 -20.13
N ILE A 509 9.52 -0.14 -19.84
CA ILE A 509 10.71 -0.62 -20.54
C ILE A 509 10.29 -1.67 -21.56
N ALA A 510 10.56 -1.43 -22.83
CA ALA A 510 10.35 -2.37 -23.93
C ALA A 510 11.68 -2.97 -24.38
N GLY A 511 11.66 -4.20 -24.91
CA GLY A 511 12.89 -4.82 -25.42
C GLY A 511 12.86 -6.33 -25.53
N GLN A 512 11.78 -6.99 -25.16
CA GLN A 512 11.68 -8.44 -25.28
C GLN A 512 11.94 -8.88 -26.73
N ASP A 513 12.92 -9.78 -26.92
CA ASP A 513 13.36 -10.30 -28.21
C ASP A 513 13.84 -9.21 -29.20
N LYS A 514 14.23 -8.04 -28.71
CA LYS A 514 14.83 -6.93 -29.49
C LYS A 514 16.33 -6.81 -29.21
N ASP A 515 17.02 -6.09 -30.07
CA ASP A 515 18.48 -5.94 -29.97
C ASP A 515 18.91 -5.01 -28.82
N TYR A 516 17.99 -4.22 -28.28
CA TYR A 516 18.23 -3.27 -27.20
C TYR A 516 16.96 -2.95 -26.42
N ALA A 517 17.13 -2.45 -25.19
CA ALA A 517 16.06 -1.90 -24.41
C ALA A 517 15.72 -0.46 -24.83
N ALA A 518 14.43 -0.13 -24.82
CA ALA A 518 13.90 1.18 -25.09
C ALA A 518 12.90 1.57 -24.00
N VAL A 519 12.61 2.88 -23.87
CA VAL A 519 11.71 3.40 -22.83
C VAL A 519 10.60 4.26 -23.40
N MET A 520 9.39 4.05 -22.92
CA MET A 520 8.25 4.94 -23.11
C MET A 520 7.96 5.64 -21.78
N VAL A 521 7.75 6.96 -21.80
CA VAL A 521 7.60 7.77 -20.58
C VAL A 521 6.33 8.60 -20.63
N TRP A 522 5.67 8.75 -19.48
CA TRP A 522 4.62 9.76 -19.30
C TRP A 522 5.18 10.98 -18.59
N PRO A 523 4.96 12.18 -19.14
CA PRO A 523 5.30 13.42 -18.46
C PRO A 523 4.55 13.55 -17.13
N SER A 524 5.17 14.17 -16.14
CA SER A 524 4.46 14.68 -14.96
C SER A 524 3.51 15.80 -15.41
N GLN A 525 2.23 15.71 -15.05
CA GLN A 525 1.23 16.69 -15.42
C GLN A 525 1.61 18.09 -14.93
N ALA A 526 2.02 18.21 -13.68
CA ALA A 526 2.40 19.49 -13.07
C ALA A 526 3.58 20.14 -13.80
N VAL A 527 4.55 19.32 -14.22
CA VAL A 527 5.70 19.81 -14.99
C VAL A 527 5.25 20.25 -16.38
N MET A 528 4.41 19.45 -17.07
CA MET A 528 3.92 19.85 -18.40
C MET A 528 3.10 21.13 -18.37
N GLU A 529 2.31 21.38 -17.33
CA GLU A 529 1.58 22.65 -17.16
C GLU A 529 2.55 23.83 -17.05
N GLN A 530 3.69 23.67 -16.35
CA GLN A 530 4.74 24.69 -16.29
C GLN A 530 5.39 24.93 -17.66
N TYR A 531 5.71 23.87 -18.41
CA TYR A 531 6.28 23.99 -19.75
C TYR A 531 5.31 24.69 -20.72
N VAL A 532 4.02 24.37 -20.66
CA VAL A 532 2.99 25.04 -21.46
C VAL A 532 2.90 26.53 -21.11
N LYS A 533 2.96 26.86 -19.81
CA LYS A 533 2.98 28.26 -19.35
C LYS A 533 4.21 29.01 -19.85
N ILE A 534 5.41 28.42 -19.77
CA ILE A 534 6.67 28.99 -20.25
C ILE A 534 6.63 29.18 -21.78
N ALA A 535 6.00 28.23 -22.49
CA ALA A 535 5.87 28.31 -23.96
C ALA A 535 4.76 29.29 -24.43
N GLY A 536 4.13 30.04 -23.50
CA GLY A 536 3.06 30.98 -23.82
C GLY A 536 1.76 30.32 -24.31
N GLY A 537 1.50 29.08 -23.89
CA GLY A 537 0.32 28.29 -24.27
C GLY A 537 0.57 27.38 -25.50
N ASP A 538 1.72 27.44 -26.14
CA ASP A 538 2.08 26.56 -27.26
C ASP A 538 2.45 25.15 -26.76
N LYS A 539 1.49 24.23 -26.84
CA LYS A 539 1.64 22.83 -26.38
C LYS A 539 2.69 22.06 -27.21
N ALA A 540 2.82 22.34 -28.51
CA ALA A 540 3.78 21.64 -29.37
C ALA A 540 5.22 22.05 -29.00
N ARG A 541 5.43 23.34 -28.77
CA ARG A 541 6.74 23.88 -28.32
C ARG A 541 7.07 23.35 -26.91
N ALA A 542 6.08 23.33 -26.00
CA ALA A 542 6.26 22.79 -24.66
C ALA A 542 6.68 21.32 -24.71
N MET A 543 5.99 20.49 -25.49
CA MET A 543 6.30 19.06 -25.66
C MET A 543 7.69 18.84 -26.26
N LYS A 544 8.09 19.68 -27.26
CA LYS A 544 9.43 19.58 -27.83
C LYS A 544 10.49 19.87 -26.78
N THR A 545 10.35 20.97 -26.01
CA THR A 545 11.31 21.35 -24.98
C THR A 545 11.40 20.25 -23.89
N PHE A 546 10.26 19.71 -23.44
CA PHE A 546 10.22 18.59 -22.53
C PHE A 546 10.95 17.36 -23.07
N THR A 547 10.70 17.01 -24.36
CA THR A 547 11.32 15.85 -25.00
C THR A 547 12.84 16.00 -25.10
N ASP A 548 13.32 17.20 -25.42
CA ASP A 548 14.76 17.49 -25.48
C ASP A 548 15.42 17.35 -24.09
N GLU A 549 14.76 17.82 -23.04
CA GLU A 549 15.27 17.73 -21.65
C GLU A 549 15.25 16.30 -21.09
N ILE A 550 14.16 15.56 -21.28
CA ILE A 550 14.10 14.16 -20.83
C ILE A 550 15.11 13.30 -21.58
N ALA A 551 15.35 13.56 -22.88
CA ALA A 551 16.40 12.90 -23.65
C ALA A 551 17.80 13.21 -23.11
N HIS A 552 18.05 14.44 -22.65
CA HIS A 552 19.31 14.81 -22.00
C HIS A 552 19.53 14.02 -20.71
N LYS A 553 18.52 13.95 -19.82
CA LYS A 553 18.57 13.15 -18.58
C LYS A 553 18.75 11.66 -18.86
N ALA A 554 18.06 11.11 -19.87
CA ALA A 554 18.20 9.71 -20.27
C ALA A 554 19.61 9.37 -20.79
N ARG A 555 20.27 10.29 -21.52
CA ARG A 555 21.68 10.11 -21.93
C ARG A 555 22.62 10.18 -20.75
N ALA A 556 22.37 11.07 -19.78
CA ALA A 556 23.16 11.14 -18.55
C ALA A 556 23.01 9.86 -17.72
N PHE A 557 21.80 9.31 -17.60
CA PHE A 557 21.55 8.01 -16.98
C PHE A 557 22.37 6.91 -17.67
N ASN A 558 22.28 6.80 -19.00
CA ASN A 558 23.03 5.81 -19.78
C ASN A 558 24.55 5.92 -19.61
N ALA A 559 25.10 7.12 -19.40
CA ALA A 559 26.54 7.33 -19.22
C ALA A 559 27.06 6.69 -17.92
N GLY A 560 26.23 6.59 -16.90
CA GLY A 560 26.53 5.93 -15.62
C GLY A 560 26.40 4.39 -15.66
N GLU A 561 25.78 3.83 -16.71
CA GLU A 561 25.45 2.41 -16.76
C GLU A 561 26.50 1.59 -17.53
N PRO A 562 27.12 0.57 -16.87
CA PRO A 562 28.23 -0.17 -17.47
C PRO A 562 27.79 -1.21 -18.50
N GLY A 563 26.55 -1.71 -18.43
CA GLY A 563 26.08 -2.88 -19.19
C GLY A 563 25.01 -2.56 -20.25
N SER A 564 24.97 -3.35 -21.32
CA SER A 564 23.95 -3.23 -22.38
C SER A 564 22.53 -3.50 -21.90
N SER A 565 22.37 -4.31 -20.84
CA SER A 565 21.07 -4.65 -20.21
C SER A 565 20.41 -3.46 -19.50
N ARG A 566 21.18 -2.43 -19.15
CA ARG A 566 20.70 -1.25 -18.43
C ARG A 566 20.68 0.01 -19.30
N ARG A 567 21.27 -0.02 -20.50
CA ARG A 567 21.30 1.11 -21.43
C ARG A 567 20.07 1.15 -22.31
N LEU A 568 19.37 2.27 -22.28
CA LEU A 568 18.20 2.55 -23.11
C LEU A 568 18.65 3.21 -24.42
N LYS A 569 18.28 2.66 -25.57
CA LYS A 569 18.71 3.16 -26.88
C LYS A 569 17.74 4.15 -27.51
N ARG A 570 16.45 4.03 -27.19
CA ARG A 570 15.39 4.89 -27.73
C ARG A 570 14.40 5.28 -26.63
N LEU A 571 13.84 6.47 -26.81
CA LEU A 571 12.84 7.05 -25.92
C LEU A 571 11.64 7.54 -26.74
N LEU A 572 10.43 7.28 -26.22
CA LEU A 572 9.17 7.81 -26.75
C LEU A 572 8.38 8.46 -25.62
N VAL A 573 7.98 9.72 -25.81
CA VAL A 573 7.08 10.41 -24.86
C VAL A 573 5.64 10.08 -25.21
N LEU A 574 4.90 9.60 -24.23
CA LEU A 574 3.49 9.25 -24.34
C LEU A 574 2.63 10.47 -23.98
N THR A 575 1.69 10.82 -24.84
CA THR A 575 0.78 11.97 -24.65
C THR A 575 -0.56 11.56 -24.08
N GLU A 576 -1.00 10.31 -24.31
CA GLU A 576 -2.21 9.75 -23.75
C GLU A 576 -1.91 9.15 -22.37
N PRO A 577 -2.62 9.60 -21.30
CA PRO A 577 -2.40 9.06 -19.96
C PRO A 577 -2.73 7.56 -19.88
N PRO A 578 -2.18 6.85 -18.89
CA PRO A 578 -2.53 5.44 -18.70
C PRO A 578 -3.98 5.31 -18.24
N SER A 579 -4.73 4.39 -18.85
CA SER A 579 -6.16 4.19 -18.60
C SER A 579 -6.42 3.26 -17.41
N ILE A 580 -7.25 3.72 -16.46
CA ILE A 580 -7.75 2.90 -15.33
C ILE A 580 -8.68 1.80 -15.85
N ASP A 581 -9.63 2.12 -16.72
CA ASP A 581 -10.60 1.16 -17.26
C ASP A 581 -9.88 0.06 -18.03
N ALA A 582 -8.86 0.42 -18.80
CA ALA A 582 -8.03 -0.53 -19.53
C ALA A 582 -7.01 -1.28 -18.68
N GLY A 583 -6.84 -0.96 -17.40
CA GLY A 583 -5.90 -1.60 -16.49
C GLY A 583 -4.43 -1.21 -16.69
N GLU A 584 -4.13 -0.20 -17.52
CA GLU A 584 -2.76 0.30 -17.73
C GLU A 584 -2.17 0.93 -16.47
N ILE A 585 -3.03 1.49 -15.63
CA ILE A 585 -2.68 1.98 -14.31
C ILE A 585 -3.59 1.33 -13.27
N THR A 586 -3.01 0.96 -12.14
CA THR A 586 -3.76 0.42 -11.01
C THR A 586 -4.45 1.53 -10.24
N ASP A 587 -5.41 1.17 -9.39
CA ASP A 587 -6.06 2.08 -8.44
C ASP A 587 -5.09 2.69 -7.41
N LYS A 588 -3.92 2.07 -7.23
CA LYS A 588 -2.80 2.58 -6.42
C LYS A 588 -1.93 3.60 -7.15
N GLY A 589 -2.21 3.88 -8.43
CA GLY A 589 -1.42 4.77 -9.26
C GLY A 589 -0.16 4.14 -9.88
N TYR A 590 0.02 2.82 -9.78
CA TYR A 590 1.16 2.14 -10.41
C TYR A 590 0.83 1.71 -11.83
N VAL A 591 1.74 2.03 -12.75
CA VAL A 591 1.63 1.60 -14.15
C VAL A 591 1.90 0.09 -14.26
N ASN A 592 1.00 -0.62 -14.94
CA ASN A 592 1.14 -2.04 -15.25
C ASN A 592 2.02 -2.21 -16.49
N GLN A 593 3.29 -2.46 -16.27
CA GLN A 593 4.33 -2.62 -17.30
C GLN A 593 3.88 -3.54 -18.45
N ARG A 594 3.39 -4.72 -18.11
CA ARG A 594 3.00 -5.73 -19.10
C ARG A 594 1.77 -5.31 -19.91
N LEU A 595 0.71 -4.89 -19.24
CA LEU A 595 -0.52 -4.46 -19.92
C LEU A 595 -0.30 -3.26 -20.83
N VAL A 596 0.55 -2.32 -20.45
CA VAL A 596 0.91 -1.19 -21.32
C VAL A 596 1.63 -1.67 -22.57
N ILE A 597 2.62 -2.56 -22.43
CA ILE A 597 3.36 -3.13 -23.58
C ILE A 597 2.40 -3.86 -24.53
N ASP A 598 1.50 -4.69 -23.99
CA ASP A 598 0.56 -5.49 -24.77
C ASP A 598 -0.48 -4.59 -25.49
N ARG A 599 -1.04 -3.61 -24.80
CA ARG A 599 -2.11 -2.74 -25.33
C ARG A 599 -1.58 -1.67 -26.29
N ARG A 600 -0.36 -1.16 -26.06
CA ARG A 600 0.30 -0.15 -26.89
C ARG A 600 1.36 -0.78 -27.79
N ALA A 601 1.11 -2.01 -28.29
CA ALA A 601 2.02 -2.75 -29.15
C ALA A 601 2.39 -1.99 -30.45
N ASP A 602 1.50 -1.12 -30.93
CA ASP A 602 1.74 -0.21 -32.03
C ASP A 602 2.84 0.82 -31.69
N LEU A 603 2.81 1.40 -30.48
CA LEU A 603 3.85 2.33 -29.98
C LEU A 603 5.16 1.58 -29.71
N VAL A 604 5.09 0.34 -29.21
CA VAL A 604 6.26 -0.52 -29.09
C VAL A 604 6.87 -0.79 -30.47
N SER A 605 6.07 -1.09 -31.48
CA SER A 605 6.53 -1.29 -32.85
C SER A 605 7.15 0.00 -33.43
N ARG A 606 6.53 1.14 -33.16
CA ARG A 606 7.00 2.46 -33.59
C ARG A 606 8.37 2.81 -33.01
N ILE A 607 8.62 2.50 -31.71
CA ILE A 607 9.91 2.80 -31.08
C ILE A 607 11.07 1.98 -31.68
N TYR A 608 10.77 0.82 -32.31
CA TYR A 608 11.76 -0.04 -32.97
C TYR A 608 11.78 0.09 -34.49
N SER A 609 10.99 1.00 -35.09
CA SER A 609 10.93 1.14 -36.56
C SER A 609 12.24 1.67 -37.16
N GLU A 610 12.53 1.22 -38.37
CA GLU A 610 13.60 1.74 -39.22
C GLU A 610 12.98 2.15 -40.57
N PRO A 611 13.17 3.40 -41.02
CA PRO A 611 13.90 4.49 -40.35
C PRO A 611 13.21 4.93 -39.06
N LEU A 612 13.92 5.72 -38.22
CA LEU A 612 13.42 6.24 -36.95
C LEU A 612 12.09 6.99 -37.15
N ALA A 613 11.05 6.57 -36.44
CA ALA A 613 9.74 7.21 -36.55
C ALA A 613 9.69 8.59 -35.87
N ASP A 614 8.78 9.43 -36.33
CA ASP A 614 8.55 10.74 -35.72
C ASP A 614 8.22 10.64 -34.23
N GLY A 615 8.82 11.51 -33.42
CA GLY A 615 8.66 11.56 -31.98
C GLY A 615 9.47 10.51 -31.20
N VAL A 616 10.13 9.57 -31.85
CA VAL A 616 11.10 8.67 -31.23
C VAL A 616 12.46 9.35 -31.17
N VAL A 617 13.07 9.36 -29.99
CA VAL A 617 14.39 9.96 -29.77
C VAL A 617 15.45 8.87 -29.67
N GLN A 618 16.54 9.02 -30.41
CA GLN A 618 17.75 8.20 -30.26
C GLN A 618 18.56 8.69 -29.05
N LEU A 619 18.86 7.82 -28.11
CA LEU A 619 19.62 8.12 -26.90
C LEU A 619 21.12 7.86 -27.06
#